data_afe4317e57268ca41b4135deaffb7cad
#
_entry.id   afe4317e57268ca41b4135deaffb7cad
#
_cell.length_a   1.000
_cell.length_b   1.000
_cell.length_c   1.000
_cell.angle_alpha   90.00
_cell.angle_beta   90.00
_cell.angle_gamma   90.00
#
_symmetry.space_group_name_H-M   'P 1'
#
loop_
_entity.id
_entity.type
_entity.pdbx_description
1 polymer ?
#
loop_
_entity_poly.entity_id
_entity_poly.type
_entity_poly.pdbx_seq_one_letter_code
_entity_poly.pdbx_strand_id
1 'polypeptide(L)'
;MKLTLMRVLVAGLASAAVLTPALAQQEATGAGASFPAPLYAKWAADYHKATGVKINYQSVGSGAGLRQIEAKTVTFGATDAPLKDEDLAKKGLVQFPTVIGGVVPVVNIKGLAPGQLRLSGQVLGDIYLGKISKWNDAAITALNPGVSLPDADIAAVRRADGSGTSFIFTNYLSKVNAEWKAKVGEGTAVNWPLGAGGKGNEGVAAFVGRLANSIGYVEYAYVKQNKMNWVRLQNADGQFVAPDDDSFKAAAAGADWSRSFYQILTNQPGKAAWPITGATFILMHKAQDKPQQAATALKFFEWAYQGGDKTAADLDYVPMPEAVKGVIAKSWGQIVDGAGKPIALK
;
A
#
# COMPACT_ATOMS: atom_id res chain seq x y z
N MET A 1 62.18 -15.45 72.15
CA MET A 1 60.88 -15.36 71.59
C MET A 1 60.95 -14.59 70.24
N LYS A 2 60.90 -15.26 69.10
CA LYS A 2 61.06 -14.69 67.77
C LYS A 2 59.71 -14.73 67.08
N LEU A 3 59.12 -13.56 66.78
CA LEU A 3 57.91 -13.46 65.97
C LEU A 3 58.31 -13.46 64.48
N THR A 4 57.75 -14.40 63.73
CA THR A 4 57.94 -14.51 62.29
C THR A 4 56.74 -13.82 61.61
N LEU A 5 57.02 -12.74 60.89
CA LEU A 5 56.00 -12.06 60.06
C LEU A 5 55.82 -12.82 58.75
N MET A 6 54.64 -13.32 58.53
CA MET A 6 54.21 -13.96 57.27
C MET A 6 53.57 -12.87 56.31
N ARG A 7 54.27 -12.55 55.22
CA ARG A 7 53.78 -11.65 54.18
C ARG A 7 52.87 -12.44 53.22
N VAL A 8 51.57 -12.09 53.20
CA VAL A 8 50.62 -12.60 52.21
C VAL A 8 50.71 -11.72 50.99
N LEU A 9 51.10 -12.27 49.85
CA LEU A 9 51.11 -11.63 48.55
C LEU A 9 49.68 -11.81 47.92
N VAL A 10 48.89 -10.75 47.84
CA VAL A 10 47.64 -10.78 47.14
C VAL A 10 47.90 -10.43 45.66
N ALA A 11 47.88 -11.44 44.80
CA ALA A 11 47.90 -11.24 43.34
C ALA A 11 46.52 -10.83 42.84
N GLY A 12 46.35 -9.54 42.53
CA GLY A 12 45.12 -9.03 41.88
C GLY A 12 45.08 -9.44 40.41
N LEU A 13 44.17 -10.36 40.06
CA LEU A 13 43.81 -10.60 38.67
C LEU A 13 42.93 -9.43 38.19
N ALA A 14 43.50 -8.53 37.37
CA ALA A 14 42.76 -7.54 36.61
C ALA A 14 42.06 -8.25 35.44
N SER A 15 40.78 -8.60 35.59
CA SER A 15 39.93 -9.05 34.48
C SER A 15 39.68 -7.88 33.56
N ALA A 16 40.37 -7.82 32.41
CA ALA A 16 40.04 -6.92 31.31
C ALA A 16 38.71 -7.36 30.71
N ALA A 17 37.64 -6.69 31.09
CA ALA A 17 36.34 -6.82 30.40
C ALA A 17 36.52 -6.31 28.97
N VAL A 18 36.59 -7.22 28.01
CA VAL A 18 36.53 -6.90 26.59
C VAL A 18 35.10 -6.41 26.34
N LEU A 19 34.89 -5.09 26.32
CA LEU A 19 33.70 -4.46 25.82
C LEU A 19 33.65 -4.74 24.30
N THR A 20 32.99 -5.85 23.91
CA THR A 20 32.56 -6.02 22.53
C THR A 20 31.58 -4.89 22.25
N PRO A 21 31.84 -4.03 21.24
CA PRO A 21 30.84 -3.04 20.85
C PRO A 21 29.58 -3.84 20.46
N ALA A 22 28.47 -3.61 21.18
CA ALA A 22 27.20 -4.08 20.78
C ALA A 22 26.96 -3.45 19.39
N LEU A 23 27.04 -4.24 18.33
CA LEU A 23 26.62 -3.81 17.00
C LEU A 23 25.19 -3.36 17.16
N ALA A 24 24.98 -2.04 17.19
CA ALA A 24 23.64 -1.47 17.20
C ALA A 24 22.87 -2.14 16.06
N GLN A 25 21.84 -2.90 16.41
CA GLN A 25 21.07 -3.66 15.43
C GLN A 25 20.56 -2.66 14.40
N GLN A 26 21.03 -2.77 13.16
CA GLN A 26 20.60 -1.89 12.10
C GLN A 26 19.11 -2.14 11.88
N GLU A 27 18.32 -1.10 12.06
CA GLU A 27 16.88 -1.14 11.84
C GLU A 27 16.41 0.11 11.10
N ALA A 28 15.33 -0.03 10.36
CA ALA A 28 14.60 1.08 9.77
C ALA A 28 13.11 0.92 10.06
N THR A 29 12.47 2.04 10.35
CA THR A 29 11.03 2.08 10.63
C THR A 29 10.32 2.78 9.49
N GLY A 30 9.28 2.15 8.96
CA GLY A 30 8.36 2.72 8.00
C GLY A 30 6.94 2.75 8.52
N ALA A 31 6.13 3.66 8.00
CA ALA A 31 4.71 3.72 8.31
C ALA A 31 3.89 4.22 7.12
N GLY A 32 2.65 3.76 6.99
CA GLY A 32 1.77 4.29 5.97
C GLY A 32 0.72 3.32 5.46
N ALA A 33 0.58 3.28 4.15
CA ALA A 33 -0.45 2.56 3.43
C ALA A 33 -0.65 1.11 3.91
N SER A 34 -1.92 0.73 4.08
CA SER A 34 -2.27 -0.68 4.33
C SER A 34 -2.32 -1.51 3.04
N PHE A 35 -2.34 -0.86 1.88
CA PHE A 35 -2.33 -1.51 0.57
C PHE A 35 -1.15 -2.51 0.42
N PRO A 36 0.13 -2.13 0.62
CA PRO A 36 1.26 -3.05 0.47
C PRO A 36 1.57 -3.85 1.73
N ALA A 37 0.83 -3.67 2.84
CA ALA A 37 1.22 -4.20 4.14
C ALA A 37 1.41 -5.74 4.16
N PRO A 38 0.57 -6.58 3.50
CA PRO A 38 0.81 -8.02 3.42
C PRO A 38 2.17 -8.36 2.78
N LEU A 39 2.53 -7.67 1.70
CA LEU A 39 3.79 -7.86 1.00
C LEU A 39 4.99 -7.34 1.81
N TYR A 40 4.87 -6.14 2.39
CA TYR A 40 5.96 -5.55 3.18
C TYR A 40 6.26 -6.38 4.43
N ALA A 41 5.25 -6.96 5.07
CA ALA A 41 5.46 -7.90 6.18
C ALA A 41 6.25 -9.13 5.74
N LYS A 42 5.94 -9.69 4.57
CA LYS A 42 6.65 -10.84 4.03
C LYS A 42 8.07 -10.48 3.61
N TRP A 43 8.27 -9.39 2.88
CA TRP A 43 9.60 -8.90 2.50
C TRP A 43 10.46 -8.60 3.73
N ALA A 44 9.93 -7.95 4.77
CA ALA A 44 10.65 -7.65 5.99
C ALA A 44 11.09 -8.92 6.74
N ALA A 45 10.24 -9.94 6.79
CA ALA A 45 10.56 -11.23 7.40
C ALA A 45 11.65 -11.97 6.62
N ASP A 46 11.56 -12.02 5.29
CA ASP A 46 12.53 -12.68 4.42
C ASP A 46 13.88 -11.92 4.43
N TYR A 47 13.85 -10.59 4.41
CA TYR A 47 15.05 -9.76 4.54
C TYR A 47 15.73 -9.94 5.88
N HIS A 48 14.96 -9.98 6.96
CA HIS A 48 15.52 -10.26 8.30
C HIS A 48 16.20 -11.64 8.36
N LYS A 49 15.55 -12.65 7.79
CA LYS A 49 16.14 -14.01 7.71
C LYS A 49 17.44 -14.04 6.92
N ALA A 50 17.53 -13.25 5.84
CA ALA A 50 18.70 -13.22 4.96
C ALA A 50 19.86 -12.38 5.52
N THR A 51 19.56 -11.31 6.28
CA THR A 51 20.57 -10.28 6.64
C THR A 51 20.72 -10.04 8.14
N GLY A 52 19.77 -10.50 8.96
CA GLY A 52 19.70 -10.15 10.40
C GLY A 52 19.14 -8.74 10.65
N VAL A 53 18.92 -7.93 9.63
CA VAL A 53 18.45 -6.54 9.75
C VAL A 53 16.93 -6.50 9.91
N LYS A 54 16.41 -5.68 10.83
CA LYS A 54 14.98 -5.52 11.06
C LYS A 54 14.41 -4.32 10.32
N ILE A 55 13.29 -4.55 9.65
CA ILE A 55 12.45 -3.50 9.07
C ILE A 55 11.11 -3.54 9.79
N ASN A 56 10.76 -2.44 10.47
CA ASN A 56 9.51 -2.31 11.19
C ASN A 56 8.54 -1.46 10.38
N TYR A 57 7.54 -2.08 9.77
CA TYR A 57 6.50 -1.37 9.01
C TYR A 57 5.18 -1.32 9.77
N GLN A 58 4.62 -0.11 9.89
CA GLN A 58 3.34 0.14 10.56
C GLN A 58 2.25 0.47 9.55
N SER A 59 1.26 -0.41 9.40
CA SER A 59 0.08 -0.21 8.58
C SER A 59 -0.90 0.73 9.29
N VAL A 60 -0.80 2.03 9.01
CA VAL A 60 -1.59 3.09 9.68
C VAL A 60 -2.40 3.97 8.72
N GLY A 61 -2.34 3.66 7.42
CA GLY A 61 -2.94 4.41 6.32
C GLY A 61 -2.00 5.49 5.75
N SER A 62 -2.16 5.78 4.44
CA SER A 62 -1.30 6.70 3.69
C SER A 62 -1.22 8.09 4.30
N GLY A 63 -2.35 8.63 4.77
CA GLY A 63 -2.37 9.95 5.39
C GLY A 63 -1.57 10.02 6.70
N ALA A 64 -1.58 8.96 7.51
CA ALA A 64 -0.75 8.89 8.72
C ALA A 64 0.73 8.68 8.36
N GLY A 65 1.02 7.86 7.34
CA GLY A 65 2.38 7.69 6.84
C GLY A 65 3.02 8.99 6.35
N LEU A 66 2.27 9.78 5.57
CA LEU A 66 2.72 11.11 5.13
C LEU A 66 3.01 12.03 6.31
N ARG A 67 2.12 12.12 7.30
CA ARG A 67 2.36 12.94 8.50
C ARG A 67 3.57 12.48 9.30
N GLN A 68 3.81 11.17 9.41
CA GLN A 68 4.94 10.63 10.15
C GLN A 68 6.27 10.89 9.47
N ILE A 69 6.35 10.78 8.14
CA ILE A 69 7.58 11.12 7.42
C ILE A 69 7.84 12.63 7.47
N GLU A 70 6.83 13.48 7.32
CA GLU A 70 6.97 14.94 7.47
C GLU A 70 7.47 15.32 8.87
N ALA A 71 6.96 14.64 9.91
CA ALA A 71 7.40 14.84 11.30
C ALA A 71 8.75 14.15 11.63
N LYS A 72 9.39 13.47 10.68
CA LYS A 72 10.67 12.74 10.83
C LYS A 72 10.64 11.66 11.93
N THR A 73 9.47 11.09 12.22
CA THR A 73 9.30 10.03 13.23
C THR A 73 9.57 8.64 12.68
N VAL A 74 9.64 8.50 11.36
CA VAL A 74 9.96 7.26 10.64
C VAL A 74 11.04 7.51 9.59
N THR A 75 11.74 6.45 9.19
CA THR A 75 12.78 6.51 8.15
C THR A 75 12.17 6.66 6.76
N PHE A 76 11.01 6.01 6.53
CA PHE A 76 10.26 6.12 5.29
C PHE A 76 8.75 6.13 5.53
N GLY A 77 8.03 6.88 4.72
CA GLY A 77 6.58 6.82 4.62
C GLY A 77 6.15 5.94 3.45
N ALA A 78 4.92 5.41 3.48
CA ALA A 78 4.32 4.74 2.33
C ALA A 78 2.93 5.30 2.03
N THR A 79 2.65 5.55 0.75
CA THR A 79 1.37 6.10 0.30
C THR A 79 0.96 5.52 -1.05
N ASP A 80 -0.35 5.27 -1.24
CA ASP A 80 -0.90 4.90 -2.55
C ASP A 80 -1.50 6.13 -3.27
N ALA A 81 -1.39 7.32 -2.65
CA ALA A 81 -1.69 8.60 -3.26
C ALA A 81 -0.36 9.31 -3.56
N PRO A 82 0.14 9.27 -4.81
CA PRO A 82 1.42 9.91 -5.13
C PRO A 82 1.35 11.42 -4.93
N LEU A 83 2.45 12.00 -4.49
CA LEU A 83 2.60 13.44 -4.42
C LEU A 83 3.11 13.98 -5.75
N LYS A 84 2.65 15.15 -6.14
CA LYS A 84 3.19 15.88 -7.28
C LYS A 84 4.63 16.33 -7.00
N ASP A 85 5.43 16.45 -8.05
CA ASP A 85 6.85 16.85 -7.93
C ASP A 85 7.03 18.19 -7.19
N GLU A 86 6.09 19.13 -7.39
CA GLU A 86 6.07 20.42 -6.67
C GLU A 86 5.86 20.26 -5.17
N ASP A 87 4.98 19.35 -4.77
CA ASP A 87 4.68 19.08 -3.36
C ASP A 87 5.82 18.32 -2.69
N LEU A 88 6.47 17.41 -3.42
CA LEU A 88 7.69 16.74 -2.96
C LEU A 88 8.81 17.74 -2.73
N ALA A 89 9.00 18.68 -3.67
CA ALA A 89 10.02 19.72 -3.55
C ALA A 89 9.78 20.63 -2.33
N LYS A 90 8.53 21.09 -2.13
CA LYS A 90 8.16 21.92 -0.97
C LYS A 90 8.39 21.21 0.37
N LYS A 91 8.18 19.87 0.41
CA LYS A 91 8.34 19.06 1.62
C LYS A 91 9.76 18.53 1.82
N GLY A 92 10.66 18.75 0.84
CA GLY A 92 12.01 18.18 0.87
C GLY A 92 12.02 16.64 0.80
N LEU A 93 11.02 16.06 0.14
CA LEU A 93 10.86 14.63 -0.01
C LEU A 93 11.23 14.17 -1.42
N VAL A 94 11.55 12.88 -1.53
CA VAL A 94 11.56 12.10 -2.76
C VAL A 94 10.51 11.02 -2.65
N GLN A 95 9.97 10.56 -3.79
CA GLN A 95 9.13 9.38 -3.84
C GLN A 95 9.61 8.41 -4.91
N PHE A 96 9.35 7.12 -4.70
CA PHE A 96 9.57 6.08 -5.70
C PHE A 96 8.56 4.94 -5.52
N PRO A 97 8.05 4.32 -6.62
CA PRO A 97 7.06 3.25 -6.55
C PRO A 97 7.69 1.94 -6.11
N THR A 98 6.92 1.08 -5.42
CA THR A 98 7.38 -0.26 -5.01
C THR A 98 6.66 -1.40 -5.70
N VAL A 99 5.33 -1.36 -5.71
CA VAL A 99 4.48 -2.38 -6.33
C VAL A 99 3.20 -1.77 -6.85
N ILE A 100 2.57 -2.48 -7.78
CA ILE A 100 1.25 -2.17 -8.33
C ILE A 100 0.28 -3.24 -7.85
N GLY A 101 -0.99 -2.89 -7.69
CA GLY A 101 -2.07 -3.82 -7.32
C GLY A 101 -3.43 -3.25 -7.66
N GLY A 102 -4.47 -4.02 -7.38
CA GLY A 102 -5.85 -3.64 -7.65
C GLY A 102 -6.63 -3.32 -6.39
N VAL A 103 -7.40 -2.24 -6.42
CA VAL A 103 -8.50 -2.02 -5.47
C VAL A 103 -9.73 -2.72 -6.00
N VAL A 104 -10.32 -3.59 -5.18
CA VAL A 104 -11.37 -4.50 -5.61
C VAL A 104 -12.63 -4.28 -4.78
N PRO A 105 -13.77 -3.98 -5.40
CA PRO A 105 -15.06 -4.01 -4.74
C PRO A 105 -15.39 -5.44 -4.31
N VAL A 106 -15.76 -5.57 -3.04
CA VAL A 106 -16.10 -6.86 -2.40
C VAL A 106 -17.49 -6.78 -1.79
N VAL A 107 -18.22 -7.89 -1.82
CA VAL A 107 -19.60 -7.96 -1.36
C VAL A 107 -19.83 -9.14 -0.42
N ASN A 108 -20.82 -9.01 0.46
CA ASN A 108 -21.29 -10.10 1.31
C ASN A 108 -22.80 -10.34 1.06
N ILE A 109 -23.10 -10.97 -0.06
CA ILE A 109 -24.46 -11.34 -0.47
C ILE A 109 -24.58 -12.85 -0.46
N LYS A 110 -25.54 -13.37 0.33
CA LYS A 110 -25.75 -14.82 0.45
C LYS A 110 -26.09 -15.44 -0.92
N GLY A 111 -25.40 -16.52 -1.26
CA GLY A 111 -25.65 -17.28 -2.49
C GLY A 111 -24.89 -16.79 -3.71
N LEU A 112 -24.18 -15.66 -3.65
CA LEU A 112 -23.31 -15.23 -4.74
C LEU A 112 -21.92 -15.85 -4.62
N ALA A 113 -21.39 -16.28 -5.76
CA ALA A 113 -19.99 -16.72 -5.87
C ALA A 113 -19.05 -15.55 -6.21
N PRO A 114 -17.74 -15.65 -5.92
CA PRO A 114 -16.74 -14.68 -6.34
C PRO A 114 -16.80 -14.41 -7.86
N GLY A 115 -16.85 -13.14 -8.26
CA GLY A 115 -16.90 -12.72 -9.65
C GLY A 115 -18.25 -12.97 -10.37
N GLN A 116 -19.28 -13.39 -9.67
CA GLN A 116 -20.60 -13.56 -10.26
C GLN A 116 -21.31 -12.22 -10.47
N LEU A 117 -21.18 -11.28 -9.52
CA LEU A 117 -21.72 -9.94 -9.62
C LEU A 117 -20.89 -9.07 -10.58
N ARG A 118 -21.59 -8.33 -11.45
CA ARG A 118 -21.03 -7.35 -12.38
C ARG A 118 -21.53 -5.96 -12.04
N LEU A 119 -20.64 -4.97 -11.98
CA LEU A 119 -21.00 -3.58 -11.81
C LEU A 119 -20.28 -2.72 -12.87
N SER A 120 -20.92 -1.65 -13.31
CA SER A 120 -20.24 -0.56 -14.03
C SER A 120 -19.70 0.47 -13.03
N GLY A 121 -18.78 1.32 -13.47
CA GLY A 121 -18.27 2.42 -12.63
C GLY A 121 -19.36 3.42 -12.26
N GLN A 122 -20.31 3.69 -13.19
CA GLN A 122 -21.44 4.54 -12.92
C GLN A 122 -22.31 3.98 -11.78
N VAL A 123 -22.69 2.70 -11.86
CA VAL A 123 -23.51 2.03 -10.83
C VAL A 123 -22.78 1.98 -9.50
N LEU A 124 -21.48 1.69 -9.49
CA LEU A 124 -20.68 1.69 -8.28
C LEU A 124 -20.65 3.08 -7.61
N GLY A 125 -20.49 4.15 -8.39
CA GLY A 125 -20.57 5.52 -7.90
C GLY A 125 -21.96 5.87 -7.36
N ASP A 126 -23.03 5.46 -8.04
CA ASP A 126 -24.41 5.70 -7.61
C ASP A 126 -24.76 4.95 -6.30
N ILE A 127 -24.19 3.76 -6.07
CA ILE A 127 -24.30 3.06 -4.78
C ILE A 127 -23.66 3.91 -3.66
N TYR A 128 -22.43 4.38 -3.83
CA TYR A 128 -21.74 5.19 -2.80
C TYR A 128 -22.28 6.61 -2.65
N LEU A 129 -23.04 7.12 -3.64
CA LEU A 129 -23.85 8.34 -3.54
C LEU A 129 -25.18 8.12 -2.79
N GLY A 130 -25.60 6.86 -2.59
CA GLY A 130 -26.90 6.52 -2.01
C GLY A 130 -28.08 6.62 -2.97
N LYS A 131 -27.83 6.77 -4.27
CA LYS A 131 -28.87 6.80 -5.32
C LYS A 131 -29.41 5.40 -5.59
N ILE A 132 -28.56 4.40 -5.52
CA ILE A 132 -28.90 2.99 -5.58
C ILE A 132 -28.74 2.43 -4.18
N SER A 133 -29.85 2.08 -3.54
CA SER A 133 -29.88 1.66 -2.14
C SER A 133 -30.25 0.18 -1.95
N LYS A 134 -30.68 -0.53 -3.00
CA LYS A 134 -31.06 -1.94 -2.93
C LYS A 134 -30.33 -2.79 -3.96
N TRP A 135 -30.05 -4.03 -3.61
CA TRP A 135 -29.36 -4.96 -4.51
C TRP A 135 -30.19 -5.36 -5.74
N ASN A 136 -31.52 -5.41 -5.65
CA ASN A 136 -32.42 -5.70 -6.76
C ASN A 136 -32.80 -4.46 -7.61
N ASP A 137 -32.07 -3.35 -7.44
CA ASP A 137 -32.28 -2.16 -8.29
C ASP A 137 -32.13 -2.50 -9.78
N ALA A 138 -32.95 -1.85 -10.61
CA ALA A 138 -33.01 -2.08 -12.05
C ALA A 138 -31.65 -1.88 -12.74
N ALA A 139 -30.84 -0.90 -12.28
CA ALA A 139 -29.51 -0.63 -12.83
C ALA A 139 -28.52 -1.76 -12.53
N ILE A 140 -28.65 -2.43 -11.38
CA ILE A 140 -27.79 -3.59 -11.03
C ILE A 140 -28.29 -4.84 -11.77
N THR A 141 -29.59 -5.12 -11.73
CA THR A 141 -30.16 -6.33 -12.35
C THR A 141 -29.96 -6.36 -13.86
N ALA A 142 -30.02 -5.21 -14.55
CA ALA A 142 -29.75 -5.10 -16.00
C ALA A 142 -28.31 -5.54 -16.37
N LEU A 143 -27.33 -5.36 -15.48
CA LEU A 143 -25.94 -5.81 -15.67
C LEU A 143 -25.74 -7.30 -15.34
N ASN A 144 -26.72 -7.92 -14.68
CA ASN A 144 -26.63 -9.26 -14.09
C ASN A 144 -27.78 -10.18 -14.51
N PRO A 145 -28.04 -10.39 -15.82
CA PRO A 145 -29.11 -11.24 -16.28
C PRO A 145 -28.91 -12.68 -15.75
N GLY A 146 -29.97 -13.25 -15.18
CA GLY A 146 -29.96 -14.60 -14.62
C GLY A 146 -29.35 -14.72 -13.21
N VAL A 147 -28.90 -13.62 -12.60
CA VAL A 147 -28.44 -13.60 -11.21
C VAL A 147 -29.60 -13.16 -10.31
N SER A 148 -29.94 -13.98 -9.33
CA SER A 148 -30.96 -13.61 -8.33
C SER A 148 -30.34 -12.70 -7.28
N LEU A 149 -30.75 -11.43 -7.27
CA LEU A 149 -30.31 -10.45 -6.28
C LEU A 149 -31.43 -10.22 -5.25
N PRO A 150 -31.09 -10.10 -3.96
CA PRO A 150 -32.10 -9.96 -2.90
C PRO A 150 -32.74 -8.57 -2.90
N ASP A 151 -34.02 -8.49 -2.51
CA ASP A 151 -34.65 -7.23 -2.11
C ASP A 151 -34.14 -6.83 -0.72
N ALA A 152 -32.93 -6.31 -0.68
CA ALA A 152 -32.26 -5.94 0.55
C ALA A 152 -31.47 -4.63 0.35
N ASP A 153 -31.39 -3.84 1.42
CA ASP A 153 -30.63 -2.60 1.42
C ASP A 153 -29.13 -2.88 1.30
N ILE A 154 -28.43 -2.02 0.56
CA ILE A 154 -26.99 -2.08 0.38
C ILE A 154 -26.31 -1.39 1.57
N ALA A 155 -25.55 -2.15 2.35
CA ALA A 155 -24.73 -1.61 3.42
C ALA A 155 -23.33 -1.27 2.91
N ALA A 156 -23.08 -0.02 2.55
CA ALA A 156 -21.78 0.41 2.08
C ALA A 156 -20.75 0.48 3.23
N VAL A 157 -19.54 0.04 2.96
CA VAL A 157 -18.39 0.11 3.87
C VAL A 157 -17.28 0.89 3.18
N ARG A 158 -16.70 1.85 3.89
CA ARG A 158 -15.65 2.73 3.38
C ARG A 158 -14.52 2.84 4.39
N ARG A 159 -13.43 3.51 4.03
CA ARG A 159 -12.30 3.75 4.95
C ARG A 159 -12.62 4.87 5.95
N ALA A 160 -12.19 4.68 7.19
CA ALA A 160 -12.32 5.67 8.27
C ALA A 160 -11.04 6.50 8.48
N ASP A 161 -9.92 6.07 7.90
CA ASP A 161 -8.60 6.71 8.01
C ASP A 161 -8.24 7.44 6.70
N GLY A 162 -7.18 8.25 6.74
CA GLY A 162 -6.57 8.81 5.53
C GLY A 162 -5.92 7.70 4.70
N SER A 163 -6.57 7.30 3.61
CA SER A 163 -6.32 6.07 2.88
C SER A 163 -5.93 6.28 1.44
N GLY A 164 -4.78 5.75 1.03
CA GLY A 164 -4.38 5.72 -0.39
C GLY A 164 -5.29 4.79 -1.21
N THR A 165 -5.76 3.67 -0.63
CA THR A 165 -6.78 2.82 -1.27
C THR A 165 -8.05 3.61 -1.56
N SER A 166 -8.50 4.50 -0.64
CA SER A 166 -9.61 5.42 -0.89
C SER A 166 -9.29 6.44 -1.97
N PHE A 167 -8.06 6.96 -2.01
CA PHE A 167 -7.65 7.86 -3.09
C PHE A 167 -7.79 7.18 -4.46
N ILE A 168 -7.28 5.97 -4.64
CA ILE A 168 -7.38 5.21 -5.89
C ILE A 168 -8.86 4.99 -6.24
N PHE A 169 -9.67 4.56 -5.27
CA PHE A 169 -11.10 4.29 -5.45
C PHE A 169 -11.88 5.56 -5.83
N THR A 170 -11.70 6.65 -5.09
CA THR A 170 -12.42 7.91 -5.34
C THR A 170 -11.96 8.64 -6.60
N ASN A 171 -10.68 8.51 -6.97
CA ASN A 171 -10.16 8.97 -8.25
C ASN A 171 -10.82 8.21 -9.41
N TYR A 172 -10.95 6.88 -9.30
CA TYR A 172 -11.71 6.10 -10.30
C TYR A 172 -13.16 6.57 -10.39
N LEU A 173 -13.87 6.68 -9.26
CA LEU A 173 -15.26 7.13 -9.27
C LEU A 173 -15.41 8.53 -9.88
N SER A 174 -14.47 9.43 -9.62
CA SER A 174 -14.45 10.77 -10.23
C SER A 174 -14.25 10.76 -11.74
N LYS A 175 -13.58 9.73 -12.28
CA LYS A 175 -13.41 9.57 -13.74
C LYS A 175 -14.66 9.02 -14.44
N VAL A 176 -15.45 8.19 -13.74
CA VAL A 176 -16.54 7.41 -14.36
C VAL A 176 -17.94 7.83 -13.94
N ASN A 177 -18.07 8.73 -12.96
CA ASN A 177 -19.36 9.24 -12.47
C ASN A 177 -19.26 10.75 -12.24
N ALA A 178 -19.89 11.52 -13.11
CA ALA A 178 -19.84 12.99 -13.08
C ALA A 178 -20.44 13.58 -11.80
N GLU A 179 -21.49 12.95 -11.26
CA GLU A 179 -22.13 13.41 -10.01
C GLU A 179 -21.23 13.16 -8.80
N TRP A 180 -20.56 12.00 -8.75
CA TRP A 180 -19.52 11.73 -7.73
C TRP A 180 -18.43 12.80 -7.80
N LYS A 181 -17.89 13.06 -8.98
CA LYS A 181 -16.85 14.09 -9.18
C LYS A 181 -17.28 15.45 -8.66
N ALA A 182 -18.53 15.86 -8.94
CA ALA A 182 -19.05 17.16 -8.56
C ALA A 182 -19.35 17.29 -7.06
N LYS A 183 -19.87 16.22 -6.43
CA LYS A 183 -20.34 16.26 -5.04
C LYS A 183 -19.31 15.83 -4.00
N VAL A 184 -18.45 14.87 -4.36
CA VAL A 184 -17.51 14.23 -3.43
C VAL A 184 -16.05 14.44 -3.84
N GLY A 185 -15.74 14.23 -5.13
CA GLY A 185 -14.38 14.33 -5.65
C GLY A 185 -13.49 13.15 -5.26
N GLU A 186 -12.20 13.41 -5.16
CA GLU A 186 -11.15 12.42 -4.88
C GLU A 186 -10.23 12.86 -3.76
N GLY A 187 -9.69 11.89 -3.01
CA GLY A 187 -8.76 12.17 -1.92
C GLY A 187 -8.49 10.95 -1.03
N THR A 188 -7.47 11.06 -0.19
CA THR A 188 -7.21 10.05 0.85
C THR A 188 -8.29 10.07 1.94
N ALA A 189 -8.99 11.19 2.08
CA ALA A 189 -10.17 11.40 2.92
C ALA A 189 -11.13 12.33 2.16
N VAL A 190 -12.38 11.92 2.04
CA VAL A 190 -13.45 12.69 1.40
C VAL A 190 -14.67 12.74 2.32
N ASN A 191 -15.61 13.64 2.03
CA ASN A 191 -16.90 13.69 2.71
C ASN A 191 -17.81 12.59 2.15
N TRP A 192 -17.73 11.39 2.73
CA TRP A 192 -18.52 10.25 2.28
C TRP A 192 -20.01 10.51 2.49
N PRO A 193 -20.84 10.36 1.46
CA PRO A 193 -22.29 10.54 1.60
C PRO A 193 -22.92 9.52 2.56
N LEU A 194 -22.37 8.31 2.61
CA LEU A 194 -22.85 7.21 3.44
C LEU A 194 -21.74 6.18 3.73
N GLY A 195 -22.09 5.17 4.48
CA GLY A 195 -21.24 3.99 4.73
C GLY A 195 -20.59 3.93 6.11
N ALA A 196 -20.45 2.72 6.61
CA ALA A 196 -19.71 2.44 7.84
C ALA A 196 -18.19 2.52 7.59
N GLY A 197 -17.43 3.03 8.57
CA GLY A 197 -15.99 3.23 8.44
C GLY A 197 -15.17 2.07 8.99
N GLY A 198 -14.33 1.45 8.15
CA GLY A 198 -13.29 0.48 8.55
C GLY A 198 -11.89 1.12 8.54
N LYS A 199 -11.08 0.88 9.57
CA LYS A 199 -9.69 1.32 9.62
C LYS A 199 -8.80 0.34 8.87
N GLY A 200 -8.02 0.82 7.90
CA GLY A 200 -7.18 -0.01 7.05
C GLY A 200 -7.97 -0.88 6.06
N ASN A 201 -7.29 -1.57 5.16
CA ASN A 201 -7.90 -2.60 4.31
C ASN A 201 -8.46 -3.75 5.17
N GLU A 202 -7.75 -4.14 6.22
CA GLU A 202 -8.15 -5.15 7.20
C GLU A 202 -9.47 -4.82 7.89
N GLY A 203 -9.68 -3.56 8.27
CA GLY A 203 -10.93 -3.11 8.89
C GLY A 203 -12.12 -3.15 7.94
N VAL A 204 -11.94 -2.74 6.68
CA VAL A 204 -12.98 -2.84 5.66
C VAL A 204 -13.29 -4.32 5.36
N ALA A 205 -12.28 -5.17 5.19
CA ALA A 205 -12.47 -6.60 4.97
C ALA A 205 -13.27 -7.26 6.11
N ALA A 206 -12.92 -6.93 7.36
CA ALA A 206 -13.63 -7.46 8.54
C ALA A 206 -15.08 -6.99 8.62
N PHE A 207 -15.37 -5.72 8.28
CA PHE A 207 -16.74 -5.21 8.25
C PHE A 207 -17.58 -5.90 7.18
N VAL A 208 -17.08 -5.97 5.94
CA VAL A 208 -17.80 -6.64 4.84
C VAL A 208 -18.04 -8.11 5.17
N GLY A 209 -17.05 -8.81 5.71
CA GLY A 209 -17.20 -10.22 6.07
C GLY A 209 -18.29 -10.51 7.13
N ARG A 210 -18.62 -9.54 7.98
CA ARG A 210 -19.62 -9.67 9.05
C ARG A 210 -20.97 -9.06 8.72
N LEU A 211 -21.00 -8.05 7.85
CA LEU A 211 -22.22 -7.31 7.55
C LEU A 211 -22.89 -7.88 6.31
N ALA A 212 -24.03 -8.54 6.49
CA ALA A 212 -24.81 -9.07 5.36
C ALA A 212 -25.26 -7.94 4.42
N ASN A 213 -25.35 -8.25 3.14
CA ASN A 213 -25.75 -7.34 2.06
C ASN A 213 -24.84 -6.11 1.94
N SER A 214 -23.58 -6.22 2.37
CA SER A 214 -22.61 -5.13 2.32
C SER A 214 -21.82 -5.11 1.01
N ILE A 215 -21.28 -3.92 0.70
CA ILE A 215 -20.26 -3.68 -0.30
C ILE A 215 -19.15 -2.85 0.33
N GLY A 216 -17.90 -3.20 0.05
CA GLY A 216 -16.71 -2.43 0.42
C GLY A 216 -15.68 -2.47 -0.70
N TYR A 217 -14.52 -1.89 -0.46
CA TYR A 217 -13.38 -1.95 -1.38
C TYR A 217 -12.10 -2.17 -0.59
N VAL A 218 -11.27 -3.09 -1.05
CA VAL A 218 -9.99 -3.44 -0.45
C VAL A 218 -8.95 -3.72 -1.52
N GLU A 219 -7.68 -3.72 -1.15
CA GLU A 219 -6.62 -4.23 -2.01
C GLU A 219 -6.74 -5.76 -2.18
N TYR A 220 -6.33 -6.28 -3.34
CA TYR A 220 -6.63 -7.65 -3.78
C TYR A 220 -6.04 -8.75 -2.89
N ALA A 221 -4.86 -8.56 -2.30
CA ALA A 221 -4.32 -9.54 -1.35
C ALA A 221 -5.26 -9.78 -0.15
N TYR A 222 -5.99 -8.76 0.30
CA TYR A 222 -7.01 -8.91 1.35
C TYR A 222 -8.22 -9.71 0.89
N VAL A 223 -8.61 -9.59 -0.40
CA VAL A 223 -9.66 -10.44 -1.00
C VAL A 223 -9.28 -11.90 -0.91
N LYS A 224 -8.06 -12.23 -1.32
CA LYS A 224 -7.52 -13.61 -1.32
C LYS A 224 -7.40 -14.16 0.10
N GLN A 225 -6.76 -13.40 1.01
CA GLN A 225 -6.54 -13.81 2.40
C GLN A 225 -7.84 -14.08 3.16
N ASN A 226 -8.87 -13.26 2.92
CA ASN A 226 -10.16 -13.37 3.60
C ASN A 226 -11.21 -14.14 2.78
N LYS A 227 -10.86 -14.70 1.61
CA LYS A 227 -11.75 -15.44 0.70
C LYS A 227 -13.05 -14.68 0.42
N MET A 228 -12.93 -13.40 0.10
CA MET A 228 -14.08 -12.51 -0.09
C MET A 228 -14.70 -12.68 -1.48
N ASN A 229 -15.99 -12.42 -1.60
CA ASN A 229 -16.66 -12.34 -2.90
C ASN A 229 -16.36 -11.00 -3.55
N TRP A 230 -15.64 -11.04 -4.66
CA TRP A 230 -15.28 -9.89 -5.46
C TRP A 230 -16.23 -9.68 -6.64
N VAL A 231 -16.26 -8.45 -7.14
CA VAL A 231 -17.14 -7.99 -8.22
C VAL A 231 -16.34 -7.88 -9.52
N ARG A 232 -16.89 -8.29 -10.66
CA ARG A 232 -16.37 -7.91 -11.98
C ARG A 232 -16.75 -6.47 -12.27
N LEU A 233 -15.77 -5.68 -12.73
CA LEU A 233 -16.00 -4.30 -13.10
C LEU A 233 -15.93 -4.10 -14.61
N GLN A 234 -16.82 -3.25 -15.13
CA GLN A 234 -16.73 -2.78 -16.50
C GLN A 234 -15.58 -1.79 -16.61
N ASN A 235 -14.63 -2.06 -17.50
CA ASN A 235 -13.50 -1.19 -17.77
C ASN A 235 -13.79 -0.12 -18.84
N ALA A 236 -12.77 0.71 -19.15
CA ALA A 236 -12.90 1.80 -20.14
C ALA A 236 -13.26 1.31 -21.55
N ASP A 237 -12.90 0.08 -21.90
CA ASP A 237 -13.22 -0.57 -23.18
C ASP A 237 -14.56 -1.31 -23.18
N GLY A 238 -15.35 -1.16 -22.09
CA GLY A 238 -16.69 -1.77 -21.97
C GLY A 238 -16.67 -3.25 -21.57
N GLN A 239 -15.51 -3.85 -21.28
CA GLN A 239 -15.40 -5.25 -20.90
C GLN A 239 -15.58 -5.44 -19.38
N PHE A 240 -16.29 -6.50 -18.97
CA PHE A 240 -16.35 -6.92 -17.57
C PHE A 240 -15.14 -7.78 -17.22
N VAL A 241 -14.19 -7.20 -16.52
CA VAL A 241 -12.92 -7.84 -16.15
C VAL A 241 -12.94 -8.37 -14.72
N ALA A 242 -12.15 -9.41 -14.47
CA ALA A 242 -11.88 -9.94 -13.15
C ALA A 242 -10.61 -9.28 -12.59
N PRO A 243 -10.48 -9.13 -11.24
CA PRO A 243 -9.24 -8.69 -10.64
C PRO A 243 -8.25 -9.85 -10.57
N ASP A 244 -7.11 -9.68 -11.18
CA ASP A 244 -5.94 -10.55 -11.12
C ASP A 244 -4.68 -9.78 -11.50
N ASP A 245 -3.51 -10.40 -11.31
CA ASP A 245 -2.23 -9.76 -11.60
C ASP A 245 -2.07 -9.38 -13.08
N ASP A 246 -2.61 -10.18 -14.02
CA ASP A 246 -2.56 -9.88 -15.46
C ASP A 246 -3.41 -8.65 -15.80
N SER A 247 -4.59 -8.50 -15.18
CA SER A 247 -5.43 -7.32 -15.39
C SER A 247 -4.84 -6.05 -14.77
N PHE A 248 -4.09 -6.17 -13.67
CA PHE A 248 -3.34 -5.05 -13.08
C PHE A 248 -2.12 -4.68 -13.94
N LYS A 249 -1.40 -5.65 -14.48
CA LYS A 249 -0.32 -5.43 -15.47
C LYS A 249 -0.84 -4.72 -16.71
N ALA A 250 -1.98 -5.16 -17.24
CA ALA A 250 -2.61 -4.54 -18.40
C ALA A 250 -2.95 -3.07 -18.15
N ALA A 251 -3.46 -2.73 -16.96
CA ALA A 251 -3.74 -1.34 -16.60
C ALA A 251 -2.47 -0.49 -16.42
N ALA A 252 -1.34 -1.10 -16.03
CA ALA A 252 -0.08 -0.42 -15.82
C ALA A 252 0.78 -0.29 -17.09
N ALA A 253 0.43 -0.99 -18.16
CA ALA A 253 1.27 -1.11 -19.36
C ALA A 253 1.57 0.22 -20.07
N GLY A 254 0.66 1.21 -19.95
CA GLY A 254 0.82 2.54 -20.55
C GLY A 254 1.49 3.58 -19.65
N ALA A 255 1.94 3.23 -18.46
CA ALA A 255 2.52 4.18 -17.51
C ALA A 255 3.94 4.60 -17.91
N ASP A 256 4.16 5.90 -18.05
CA ASP A 256 5.49 6.47 -18.33
C ASP A 256 6.19 6.92 -17.04
N TRP A 257 6.97 6.00 -16.47
CA TRP A 257 7.76 6.23 -15.24
C TRP A 257 9.07 7.00 -15.48
N SER A 258 9.42 7.32 -16.73
CA SER A 258 10.70 7.95 -17.06
C SER A 258 10.77 9.43 -16.70
N ARG A 259 9.61 10.11 -16.67
CA ARG A 259 9.51 11.56 -16.44
C ARG A 259 9.22 11.91 -14.99
N SER A 260 8.29 11.20 -14.39
CA SER A 260 7.87 11.42 -13.00
C SER A 260 7.29 10.15 -12.43
N PHE A 261 7.48 9.94 -11.14
CA PHE A 261 6.79 8.88 -10.41
C PHE A 261 5.35 9.22 -10.04
N TYR A 262 4.84 10.40 -10.40
CA TYR A 262 3.43 10.74 -10.24
C TYR A 262 2.61 10.04 -11.33
N GLN A 263 2.20 8.79 -11.05
CA GLN A 263 1.42 7.97 -11.99
C GLN A 263 0.08 7.58 -11.39
N ILE A 264 -0.99 7.81 -12.14
CA ILE A 264 -2.38 7.45 -11.77
C ILE A 264 -2.86 6.38 -12.75
N LEU A 265 -3.05 5.16 -12.26
CA LEU A 265 -3.33 3.97 -13.08
C LEU A 265 -4.81 3.60 -13.15
N THR A 266 -5.71 4.45 -12.63
CA THR A 266 -7.15 4.21 -12.66
C THR A 266 -7.73 4.45 -14.05
N ASN A 267 -8.72 3.64 -14.44
CA ASN A 267 -9.49 3.74 -15.69
C ASN A 267 -8.61 3.81 -16.94
N GLN A 268 -7.54 3.03 -16.97
CA GLN A 268 -6.67 2.94 -18.15
C GLN A 268 -7.33 2.17 -19.29
N PRO A 269 -7.03 2.51 -20.55
CA PRO A 269 -7.52 1.78 -21.71
C PRO A 269 -6.94 0.36 -21.75
N GLY A 270 -7.63 -0.54 -22.42
CA GLY A 270 -7.21 -1.93 -22.63
C GLY A 270 -8.29 -2.93 -22.24
N LYS A 271 -8.60 -3.87 -23.15
CA LYS A 271 -9.69 -4.84 -22.97
C LYS A 271 -9.57 -5.68 -21.69
N ALA A 272 -8.35 -5.94 -21.23
CA ALA A 272 -8.08 -6.70 -20.02
C ALA A 272 -7.76 -5.82 -18.79
N ALA A 273 -7.65 -4.49 -18.94
CA ALA A 273 -7.21 -3.59 -17.89
C ALA A 273 -8.22 -3.53 -16.72
N TRP A 274 -7.74 -3.79 -15.49
CA TRP A 274 -8.53 -3.59 -14.27
C TRP A 274 -8.71 -2.09 -14.00
N PRO A 275 -9.94 -1.61 -13.84
CA PRO A 275 -10.19 -0.15 -13.84
C PRO A 275 -9.73 0.56 -12.55
N ILE A 276 -9.54 -0.14 -11.43
CA ILE A 276 -9.15 0.47 -10.16
C ILE A 276 -7.75 -0.03 -9.77
N THR A 277 -6.78 0.23 -10.64
CA THR A 277 -5.37 -0.11 -10.41
C THR A 277 -4.61 1.09 -9.83
N GLY A 278 -3.66 0.81 -8.94
CA GLY A 278 -2.80 1.83 -8.36
C GLY A 278 -1.43 1.28 -7.96
N ALA A 279 -0.53 2.16 -7.59
CA ALA A 279 0.79 1.80 -7.08
C ALA A 279 0.98 2.34 -5.66
N THR A 280 1.86 1.70 -4.89
CA THR A 280 2.36 2.24 -3.63
C THR A 280 3.70 2.90 -3.83
N PHE A 281 3.88 4.04 -3.20
CA PHE A 281 5.08 4.86 -3.25
C PHE A 281 5.71 4.99 -1.88
N ILE A 282 7.04 4.91 -1.83
CA ILE A 282 7.83 5.24 -0.65
C ILE A 282 8.18 6.72 -0.68
N LEU A 283 8.10 7.35 0.48
CA LEU A 283 8.50 8.72 0.73
C LEU A 283 9.72 8.74 1.66
N MET A 284 10.79 9.45 1.27
CA MET A 284 11.97 9.67 2.10
C MET A 284 12.40 11.14 2.02
N HIS A 285 13.01 11.65 3.09
CA HIS A 285 13.63 12.97 3.02
C HIS A 285 14.82 12.99 2.06
N LYS A 286 14.99 14.10 1.30
CA LYS A 286 16.21 14.31 0.48
C LYS A 286 17.44 14.41 1.36
N ALA A 287 17.39 15.26 2.40
CA ALA A 287 18.46 15.40 3.37
C ALA A 287 18.15 14.52 4.60
N GLN A 288 19.04 13.61 4.90
CA GLN A 288 18.86 12.61 5.94
C GLN A 288 19.57 13.00 7.24
N ASP A 289 18.80 13.18 8.31
CA ASP A 289 19.34 13.43 9.66
C ASP A 289 19.95 12.14 10.25
N LYS A 290 19.51 10.96 9.77
CA LYS A 290 19.96 9.63 10.20
C LYS A 290 20.39 8.79 8.99
N PRO A 291 21.54 9.09 8.38
CA PRO A 291 21.96 8.50 7.11
C PRO A 291 22.08 6.97 7.16
N GLN A 292 22.44 6.40 8.31
CA GLN A 292 22.54 4.94 8.48
C GLN A 292 21.17 4.25 8.42
N GLN A 293 20.13 4.84 9.03
CA GLN A 293 18.77 4.30 8.94
C GLN A 293 18.23 4.43 7.51
N ALA A 294 18.52 5.54 6.82
CA ALA A 294 18.18 5.72 5.42
C ALA A 294 18.87 4.67 4.53
N ALA A 295 20.16 4.42 4.74
CA ALA A 295 20.89 3.36 4.03
C ALA A 295 20.26 1.98 4.27
N THR A 296 19.86 1.69 5.52
CA THR A 296 19.15 0.44 5.85
C THR A 296 17.84 0.30 5.09
N ALA A 297 17.03 1.36 5.03
CA ALA A 297 15.77 1.34 4.28
C ALA A 297 16.00 1.17 2.77
N LEU A 298 16.97 1.87 2.19
CA LEU A 298 17.30 1.77 0.77
C LEU A 298 17.83 0.37 0.40
N LYS A 299 18.70 -0.23 1.23
CA LYS A 299 19.16 -1.63 1.05
C LYS A 299 18.02 -2.63 1.09
N PHE A 300 17.03 -2.42 1.97
CA PHE A 300 15.84 -3.26 2.00
C PHE A 300 15.05 -3.17 0.69
N PHE A 301 14.80 -1.97 0.16
CA PHE A 301 14.10 -1.82 -1.11
C PHE A 301 14.94 -2.32 -2.30
N GLU A 302 16.26 -2.13 -2.29
CA GLU A 302 17.15 -2.71 -3.29
C GLU A 302 17.04 -4.24 -3.32
N TRP A 303 17.12 -4.88 -2.13
CA TRP A 303 16.93 -6.32 -1.99
C TRP A 303 15.56 -6.77 -2.49
N ALA A 304 14.50 -6.02 -2.15
CA ALA A 304 13.14 -6.32 -2.59
C ALA A 304 13.00 -6.25 -4.12
N TYR A 305 13.63 -5.27 -4.78
CA TYR A 305 13.63 -5.17 -6.25
C TYR A 305 14.48 -6.25 -6.93
N GLN A 306 15.53 -6.74 -6.29
CA GLN A 306 16.41 -7.79 -6.87
C GLN A 306 15.85 -9.20 -6.71
N GLY A 307 15.17 -9.49 -5.60
CA GLY A 307 14.75 -10.86 -5.26
C GLY A 307 13.31 -11.01 -4.79
N GLY A 308 12.58 -9.92 -4.60
CA GLY A 308 11.23 -9.91 -4.03
C GLY A 308 10.08 -10.08 -5.03
N ASP A 309 10.35 -10.12 -6.33
CA ASP A 309 9.34 -10.17 -7.38
C ASP A 309 8.46 -11.41 -7.27
N LYS A 310 9.07 -12.58 -7.01
CA LYS A 310 8.29 -13.81 -6.81
C LYS A 310 7.33 -13.69 -5.63
N THR A 311 7.79 -13.14 -4.52
CA THR A 311 6.96 -12.94 -3.33
C THR A 311 5.81 -11.95 -3.61
N ALA A 312 6.06 -10.91 -4.41
CA ALA A 312 5.02 -9.98 -4.84
C ALA A 312 3.97 -10.69 -5.71
N ALA A 313 4.40 -11.44 -6.72
CA ALA A 313 3.52 -12.20 -7.61
C ALA A 313 2.72 -13.29 -6.87
N ASP A 314 3.33 -13.99 -5.91
CA ASP A 314 2.65 -15.01 -5.08
C ASP A 314 1.51 -14.40 -4.22
N LEU A 315 1.54 -13.10 -3.98
CA LEU A 315 0.51 -12.32 -3.28
C LEU A 315 -0.36 -11.47 -4.24
N ASP A 316 -0.28 -11.75 -5.53
CA ASP A 316 -1.02 -11.07 -6.61
C ASP A 316 -0.71 -9.55 -6.75
N TYR A 317 0.47 -9.10 -6.27
CA TYR A 317 1.00 -7.79 -6.62
C TYR A 317 1.82 -7.86 -7.90
N VAL A 318 1.83 -6.78 -8.65
CA VAL A 318 2.67 -6.63 -9.84
C VAL A 318 3.98 -5.94 -9.44
N PRO A 319 5.13 -6.63 -9.59
CA PRO A 319 6.44 -6.02 -9.39
C PRO A 319 6.67 -4.87 -10.38
N MET A 320 7.55 -3.94 -10.00
CA MET A 320 7.98 -2.88 -10.93
C MET A 320 8.81 -3.49 -12.07
N PRO A 321 8.57 -3.07 -13.33
CA PRO A 321 9.39 -3.51 -14.47
C PRO A 321 10.89 -3.18 -14.29
N GLU A 322 11.78 -4.00 -14.82
CA GLU A 322 13.24 -3.82 -14.69
C GLU A 322 13.73 -2.42 -15.14
N ALA A 323 13.18 -1.90 -16.23
CA ALA A 323 13.50 -0.56 -16.69
C ALA A 323 13.14 0.51 -15.64
N VAL A 324 12.03 0.33 -14.93
CA VAL A 324 11.59 1.25 -13.87
C VAL A 324 12.45 1.11 -12.62
N LYS A 325 12.85 -0.11 -12.23
CA LYS A 325 13.79 -0.34 -11.12
C LYS A 325 15.12 0.40 -11.37
N GLY A 326 15.59 0.44 -12.62
CA GLY A 326 16.78 1.22 -12.99
C GLY A 326 16.60 2.74 -12.81
N VAL A 327 15.42 3.27 -13.12
CA VAL A 327 15.08 4.69 -12.87
C VAL A 327 15.00 4.98 -11.38
N ILE A 328 14.38 4.08 -10.60
CA ILE A 328 14.28 4.18 -9.14
C ILE A 328 15.69 4.24 -8.52
N ALA A 329 16.57 3.30 -8.85
CA ALA A 329 17.92 3.24 -8.30
C ALA A 329 18.71 4.54 -8.58
N LYS A 330 18.57 5.12 -9.77
CA LYS A 330 19.18 6.42 -10.12
C LYS A 330 18.59 7.56 -9.27
N SER A 331 17.29 7.55 -9.00
CA SER A 331 16.62 8.58 -8.22
C SER A 331 17.12 8.67 -6.76
N TRP A 332 17.62 7.57 -6.21
CA TRP A 332 18.18 7.52 -4.86
C TRP A 332 19.45 8.37 -4.68
N GLY A 333 20.14 8.71 -5.78
CA GLY A 333 21.23 9.67 -5.73
C GLY A 333 20.86 11.06 -5.22
N GLN A 334 19.56 11.39 -5.17
CA GLN A 334 19.04 12.61 -4.57
C GLN A 334 18.91 12.54 -3.03
N ILE A 335 19.05 11.37 -2.44
CA ILE A 335 18.98 11.16 -0.98
C ILE A 335 20.40 11.28 -0.44
N VAL A 336 20.62 12.33 0.34
CA VAL A 336 21.96 12.75 0.78
C VAL A 336 22.06 12.82 2.29
N ASP A 337 23.27 12.70 2.82
CA ASP A 337 23.58 12.95 4.23
C ASP A 337 23.67 14.46 4.53
N GLY A 338 23.98 14.82 5.78
CA GLY A 338 24.11 16.19 6.22
C GLY A 338 25.25 16.99 5.56
N ALA A 339 26.19 16.31 4.88
CA ALA A 339 27.25 16.92 4.09
C ALA A 339 26.90 17.06 2.59
N GLY A 340 25.67 16.68 2.19
CA GLY A 340 25.23 16.69 0.80
C GLY A 340 25.77 15.54 -0.05
N LYS A 341 26.33 14.50 0.57
CA LYS A 341 26.86 13.32 -0.12
C LYS A 341 25.76 12.26 -0.26
N PRO A 342 25.58 11.64 -1.43
CA PRO A 342 24.62 10.56 -1.61
C PRO A 342 24.82 9.42 -0.59
N ILE A 343 23.69 8.89 -0.10
CA ILE A 343 23.70 7.77 0.83
C ILE A 343 24.32 6.54 0.15
N ALA A 344 25.42 6.02 0.72
CA ALA A 344 26.10 4.85 0.19
C ALA A 344 25.35 3.55 0.55
N LEU A 345 25.12 2.69 -0.44
CA LEU A 345 24.55 1.34 -0.28
C LEU A 345 25.62 0.24 -0.23
N LYS A 346 26.84 0.58 0.20
CA LYS A 346 27.96 -0.38 0.32
C LYS A 346 27.86 -1.22 1.57
#